data_e72f46837069a42af16f194f345179f9
#
_entry.id   e72f46837069a42af16f194f345179f9
#
_cell.length_a   1.000
_cell.length_b   1.000
_cell.length_c   1.000
_cell.angle_alpha   90.00
_cell.angle_beta   90.00
_cell.angle_gamma   90.00
#
_symmetry.space_group_name_H-M   'P 1'
#
loop_
_entity.id
_entity.type
_entity.pdbx_description
1 polymer ?
#
loop_
_entity_poly.entity_id
_entity_poly.type
_entity_poly.pdbx_seq_one_letter_code
_entity_poly.pdbx_strand_id
1 'polypeptide(L)'
;KIDHSSAVKKFEFLNNLFPNQVLLLHGKTEIDEKEDILNKFLKNEFKILVSTTIIEVGIDFPNANVIIIENANKFGLSQLHQLRGRVGRGIKESTCILMFKSNLSENAKKRINILKDTNDGFIISEEDMKIRGFGDILGFKQSGIKNFKLADPIHNVDLFLLAEKEMRRIEISNEDISKYKPLIKLYDRADIINDIA
;
A
#
# COMPACT_ATOMS: atom_id res chain seq x y z
N LYS A 1 10.13 0.83 9.29
CA LYS A 1 11.35 0.35 8.59
C LYS A 1 11.42 -1.14 8.83
N ILE A 2 11.36 -1.95 7.76
CA ILE A 2 11.66 -3.38 7.83
C ILE A 2 13.17 -3.46 8.03
N ASP A 3 13.55 -4.14 9.11
CA ASP A 3 14.92 -4.12 9.59
C ASP A 3 15.81 -4.99 8.67
N HIS A 4 16.84 -4.37 8.08
CA HIS A 4 17.88 -5.03 7.30
C HIS A 4 18.48 -6.23 8.08
N SER A 5 18.68 -6.08 9.39
CA SER A 5 19.23 -7.14 10.25
C SER A 5 18.34 -8.38 10.29
N SER A 6 17.02 -8.22 10.13
CA SER A 6 16.06 -9.33 10.10
C SER A 6 16.19 -10.16 8.83
N ALA A 7 16.38 -9.53 7.66
CA ALA A 7 16.55 -10.26 6.40
C ALA A 7 17.88 -11.04 6.36
N VAL A 8 18.97 -10.44 6.86
CA VAL A 8 20.26 -11.12 6.96
C VAL A 8 20.19 -12.34 7.87
N LYS A 9 19.61 -12.21 9.07
CA LYS A 9 19.42 -13.35 9.99
C LYS A 9 18.58 -14.45 9.38
N LYS A 10 17.54 -14.08 8.63
CA LYS A 10 16.70 -15.07 7.96
C LYS A 10 17.46 -15.78 6.84
N PHE A 11 18.25 -15.04 6.07
CA PHE A 11 19.13 -15.60 5.07
C PHE A 11 20.12 -16.59 5.68
N GLU A 12 20.84 -16.21 6.74
CA GLU A 12 21.79 -17.08 7.44
C GLU A 12 21.12 -18.38 7.93
N PHE A 13 19.94 -18.24 8.57
CA PHE A 13 19.16 -19.39 9.03
C PHE A 13 18.78 -20.33 7.87
N LEU A 14 18.26 -19.78 6.79
CA LEU A 14 17.84 -20.58 5.64
C LEU A 14 19.02 -21.16 4.87
N ASN A 15 20.13 -20.44 4.77
CA ASN A 15 21.33 -20.93 4.09
C ASN A 15 22.02 -22.08 4.86
N ASN A 16 21.89 -22.11 6.20
CA ASN A 16 22.33 -23.24 7.01
C ASN A 16 21.46 -24.49 6.77
N LEU A 17 20.16 -24.32 6.52
CA LEU A 17 19.24 -25.41 6.24
C LEU A 17 19.31 -25.90 4.78
N PHE A 18 19.53 -24.99 3.86
CA PHE A 18 19.55 -25.21 2.42
C PHE A 18 20.81 -24.60 1.79
N PRO A 19 21.99 -25.21 2.02
CA PRO A 19 23.26 -24.67 1.52
C PRO A 19 23.26 -24.47 -0.01
N ASN A 20 23.77 -23.33 -0.47
CA ASN A 20 23.87 -22.96 -1.88
C ASN A 20 22.53 -22.88 -2.64
N GLN A 21 21.41 -22.75 -1.92
CA GLN A 21 20.08 -22.62 -2.54
C GLN A 21 19.39 -21.29 -2.21
N VAL A 22 20.00 -20.44 -1.41
CA VAL A 22 19.40 -19.20 -0.90
C VAL A 22 20.13 -17.98 -1.44
N LEU A 23 19.38 -16.99 -1.90
CA LEU A 23 19.87 -15.65 -2.26
C LEU A 23 19.32 -14.63 -1.28
N LEU A 24 20.07 -13.53 -1.08
CA LEU A 24 19.66 -12.38 -0.28
C LEU A 24 19.64 -11.13 -1.14
N LEU A 25 18.52 -10.41 -1.10
CA LEU A 25 18.34 -9.12 -1.77
C LEU A 25 17.82 -8.06 -0.80
N HIS A 26 18.53 -6.96 -0.65
CA HIS A 26 18.13 -5.89 0.27
C HIS A 26 18.40 -4.48 -0.29
N GLY A 27 17.90 -3.43 0.40
CA GLY A 27 17.99 -2.05 -0.06
C GLY A 27 19.38 -1.48 -0.24
N LYS A 28 20.39 -2.11 0.35
CA LYS A 28 21.80 -1.68 0.25
C LYS A 28 22.60 -2.45 -0.81
N THR A 29 21.99 -3.43 -1.46
CA THR A 29 22.64 -4.18 -2.55
C THR A 29 22.86 -3.24 -3.73
N GLU A 30 24.03 -3.23 -4.32
CA GLU A 30 24.39 -2.44 -5.50
C GLU A 30 23.51 -2.83 -6.70
N ILE A 31 23.32 -1.91 -7.65
CA ILE A 31 22.38 -2.10 -8.77
C ILE A 31 22.77 -3.31 -9.62
N ASP A 32 24.04 -3.42 -9.99
CA ASP A 32 24.54 -4.51 -10.83
C ASP A 32 24.43 -5.87 -10.11
N GLU A 33 24.69 -5.90 -8.81
CA GLU A 33 24.54 -7.08 -7.97
C GLU A 33 23.05 -7.50 -7.84
N LYS A 34 22.13 -6.53 -7.77
CA LYS A 34 20.68 -6.81 -7.77
C LYS A 34 20.25 -7.54 -9.04
N GLU A 35 20.70 -7.05 -10.19
CA GLU A 35 20.38 -7.66 -11.47
C GLU A 35 20.92 -9.09 -11.58
N ASP A 36 22.14 -9.33 -11.13
CA ASP A 36 22.76 -10.66 -11.11
C ASP A 36 21.99 -11.63 -10.20
N ILE A 37 21.67 -11.21 -8.97
CA ILE A 37 20.85 -11.99 -8.02
C ILE A 37 19.51 -12.35 -8.63
N LEU A 38 18.80 -11.38 -9.22
CA LEU A 38 17.50 -11.61 -9.84
C LEU A 38 17.59 -12.54 -11.03
N ASN A 39 18.59 -12.38 -11.90
CA ASN A 39 18.81 -13.24 -13.05
C ASN A 39 19.10 -14.68 -12.64
N LYS A 40 19.92 -14.91 -11.61
CA LYS A 40 20.18 -16.26 -11.07
C LYS A 40 18.91 -16.90 -10.52
N PHE A 41 18.08 -16.13 -9.83
CA PHE A 41 16.80 -16.63 -9.32
C PHE A 41 15.81 -16.93 -10.44
N LEU A 42 15.68 -16.07 -11.44
CA LEU A 42 14.82 -16.28 -12.61
C LEU A 42 15.26 -17.51 -13.45
N LYS A 43 16.56 -17.76 -13.55
CA LYS A 43 17.11 -18.98 -14.19
C LYS A 43 16.96 -20.24 -13.35
N ASN A 44 16.36 -20.12 -12.14
CA ASN A 44 16.12 -21.23 -11.22
C ASN A 44 17.43 -21.90 -10.71
N GLU A 45 18.53 -21.17 -10.75
CA GLU A 45 19.83 -21.60 -10.20
C GLU A 45 19.77 -21.68 -8.66
N PHE A 46 18.93 -20.84 -8.05
CA PHE A 46 18.62 -20.82 -6.62
C PHE A 46 17.13 -21.04 -6.39
N LYS A 47 16.78 -21.63 -5.25
CA LYS A 47 15.40 -22.01 -4.91
C LYS A 47 14.71 -21.04 -3.99
N ILE A 48 15.46 -20.28 -3.21
CA ILE A 48 14.92 -19.38 -2.18
C ILE A 48 15.53 -18.00 -2.38
N LEU A 49 14.67 -16.98 -2.43
CA LEU A 49 15.07 -15.58 -2.42
C LEU A 49 14.55 -14.92 -1.14
N VAL A 50 15.47 -14.54 -0.25
CA VAL A 50 15.15 -13.72 0.91
C VAL A 50 15.28 -12.26 0.50
N SER A 51 14.22 -11.49 0.67
CA SER A 51 14.25 -10.08 0.27
C SER A 51 13.57 -9.17 1.28
N THR A 52 14.03 -7.92 1.34
CA THR A 52 13.26 -6.82 1.89
C THR A 52 12.25 -6.33 0.84
N THR A 53 11.43 -5.31 1.15
CA THR A 53 10.33 -4.77 0.31
C THR A 53 10.69 -4.29 -1.10
N ILE A 54 11.93 -4.47 -1.54
CA ILE A 54 12.46 -3.99 -2.84
C ILE A 54 11.82 -4.69 -4.05
N ILE A 55 11.18 -5.83 -3.84
CA ILE A 55 10.54 -6.63 -4.91
C ILE A 55 9.17 -6.04 -5.33
N GLU A 56 8.77 -4.90 -4.76
CA GLU A 56 7.42 -4.34 -5.00
C GLU A 56 7.19 -3.90 -6.46
N VAL A 57 8.23 -3.57 -7.23
CA VAL A 57 8.04 -2.94 -8.55
C VAL A 57 8.71 -3.72 -9.69
N GLY A 58 7.90 -4.19 -10.63
CA GLY A 58 8.32 -4.47 -12.00
C GLY A 58 8.90 -5.85 -12.29
N ILE A 59 9.14 -6.75 -11.32
CA ILE A 59 9.73 -8.07 -11.57
C ILE A 59 8.73 -9.16 -11.21
N ASP A 60 8.45 -10.03 -12.17
CA ASP A 60 7.64 -11.22 -11.97
C ASP A 60 8.53 -12.45 -11.82
N PHE A 61 8.11 -13.37 -10.97
CA PHE A 61 8.81 -14.62 -10.72
C PHE A 61 7.98 -15.82 -11.19
N PRO A 62 7.96 -16.13 -12.50
CA PRO A 62 7.11 -17.20 -13.05
C PRO A 62 7.46 -18.59 -12.50
N ASN A 63 8.70 -18.77 -12.04
CA ASN A 63 9.16 -20.04 -11.45
C ASN A 63 8.89 -20.13 -9.95
N ALA A 64 8.52 -19.02 -9.29
CA ALA A 64 8.19 -19.01 -7.89
C ALA A 64 6.70 -19.31 -7.69
N ASN A 65 6.40 -20.35 -6.95
CA ASN A 65 5.04 -20.78 -6.63
C ASN A 65 4.67 -20.57 -5.15
N VAL A 66 5.60 -20.14 -4.32
CA VAL A 66 5.33 -19.80 -2.91
C VAL A 66 5.91 -18.43 -2.59
N ILE A 67 5.11 -17.59 -1.94
CA ILE A 67 5.57 -16.36 -1.31
C ILE A 67 5.22 -16.38 0.18
N ILE A 68 6.18 -16.03 1.02
CA ILE A 68 6.00 -15.90 2.47
C ILE A 68 6.23 -14.44 2.85
N ILE A 69 5.20 -13.79 3.37
CA ILE A 69 5.27 -12.38 3.79
C ILE A 69 5.32 -12.31 5.31
N GLU A 70 6.49 -12.01 5.85
CA GLU A 70 6.66 -11.83 7.30
C GLU A 70 6.18 -10.47 7.76
N ASN A 71 5.57 -10.42 8.95
CA ASN A 71 4.96 -9.21 9.52
C ASN A 71 3.91 -8.58 8.58
N ALA A 72 3.08 -9.39 7.95
CA ALA A 72 2.07 -8.96 6.98
C ALA A 72 1.16 -7.84 7.51
N ASN A 73 0.96 -7.75 8.83
CA ASN A 73 0.20 -6.68 9.48
C ASN A 73 0.79 -5.27 9.32
N LYS A 74 2.08 -5.16 8.94
CA LYS A 74 2.75 -3.87 8.71
C LYS A 74 2.56 -3.32 7.29
N PHE A 75 2.04 -4.14 6.38
CA PHE A 75 1.81 -3.77 4.98
C PHE A 75 0.40 -3.23 4.78
N GLY A 76 0.26 -2.32 3.82
CA GLY A 76 -1.04 -1.91 3.29
C GLY A 76 -1.70 -3.03 2.47
N LEU A 77 -3.01 -2.97 2.29
CA LEU A 77 -3.76 -3.98 1.55
C LEU A 77 -3.31 -4.05 0.08
N SER A 78 -3.14 -2.91 -0.57
CA SER A 78 -2.62 -2.82 -1.94
C SER A 78 -1.20 -3.41 -2.07
N GLN A 79 -0.32 -3.17 -1.07
CA GLN A 79 1.03 -3.74 -1.07
C GLN A 79 1.01 -5.27 -0.97
N LEU A 80 0.20 -5.81 -0.06
CA LEU A 80 0.03 -7.26 0.07
C LEU A 80 -0.50 -7.88 -1.22
N HIS A 81 -1.45 -7.22 -1.88
CA HIS A 81 -1.98 -7.67 -3.17
C HIS A 81 -0.90 -7.67 -4.26
N GLN A 82 -0.09 -6.62 -4.36
CA GLN A 82 1.01 -6.54 -5.31
C GLN A 82 2.06 -7.63 -5.07
N LEU A 83 2.43 -7.88 -3.80
CA LEU A 83 3.37 -8.93 -3.43
C LEU A 83 2.82 -10.32 -3.79
N ARG A 84 1.54 -10.59 -3.49
CA ARG A 84 0.88 -11.85 -3.87
C ARG A 84 0.92 -12.07 -5.38
N GLY A 85 0.71 -11.01 -6.17
CA GLY A 85 0.72 -11.06 -7.63
C GLY A 85 2.10 -11.28 -8.26
N ARG A 86 3.19 -11.34 -7.48
CA ARG A 86 4.55 -11.61 -7.99
C ARG A 86 4.85 -13.08 -8.21
N VAL A 87 4.03 -13.96 -7.66
CA VAL A 87 4.14 -15.42 -7.82
C VAL A 87 2.90 -15.98 -8.52
N GLY A 88 3.01 -17.18 -9.08
CA GLY A 88 1.86 -17.88 -9.65
C GLY A 88 1.45 -17.44 -11.06
N ARG A 89 2.33 -16.78 -11.80
CA ARG A 89 2.11 -16.45 -13.22
C ARG A 89 2.46 -17.62 -14.17
N GLY A 90 2.90 -18.74 -13.62
CA GLY A 90 3.15 -19.97 -14.37
C GLY A 90 1.95 -20.92 -14.37
N ILE A 91 2.16 -22.14 -14.89
CA ILE A 91 1.14 -23.20 -14.98
C ILE A 91 0.81 -23.82 -13.61
N LYS A 92 1.66 -23.62 -12.60
CA LYS A 92 1.51 -24.23 -11.27
C LYS A 92 0.69 -23.36 -10.36
N GLU A 93 -0.09 -24.00 -9.50
CA GLU A 93 -0.77 -23.31 -8.40
C GLU A 93 0.23 -22.58 -7.51
N SER A 94 -0.15 -21.40 -7.03
CA SER A 94 0.67 -20.59 -6.15
C SER A 94 0.07 -20.43 -4.78
N THR A 95 0.94 -20.34 -3.77
CA THR A 95 0.56 -20.19 -2.38
C THR A 95 1.16 -18.91 -1.81
N CYS A 96 0.32 -18.07 -1.21
CA CYS A 96 0.76 -16.89 -0.47
C CYS A 96 0.54 -17.13 1.04
N ILE A 97 1.63 -17.12 1.81
CA ILE A 97 1.61 -17.32 3.26
C ILE A 97 1.83 -15.97 3.94
N LEU A 98 0.85 -15.52 4.72
CA LEU A 98 0.94 -14.31 5.52
C LEU A 98 1.30 -14.66 6.96
N MET A 99 2.46 -14.21 7.43
CA MET A 99 2.91 -14.40 8.81
C MET A 99 2.73 -13.10 9.60
N PHE A 100 2.12 -13.17 10.77
CA PHE A 100 1.87 -12.03 11.64
C PHE A 100 1.85 -12.44 13.13
N LYS A 101 2.02 -11.44 14.01
CA LYS A 101 1.93 -11.65 15.46
C LYS A 101 0.46 -11.77 15.90
N SER A 102 0.21 -12.47 17.02
CA SER A 102 -1.13 -12.76 17.52
C SER A 102 -2.00 -11.53 17.82
N ASN A 103 -1.40 -10.41 18.23
CA ASN A 103 -2.14 -9.20 18.59
C ASN A 103 -2.25 -8.26 17.39
N LEU A 104 -3.24 -8.51 16.53
CA LEU A 104 -3.56 -7.66 15.38
C LEU A 104 -4.56 -6.57 15.77
N SER A 105 -4.34 -5.35 15.24
CA SER A 105 -5.38 -4.31 15.26
C SER A 105 -6.56 -4.73 14.37
N GLU A 106 -7.75 -4.19 14.61
CA GLU A 106 -8.94 -4.49 13.82
C GLU A 106 -8.73 -4.18 12.32
N ASN A 107 -8.07 -3.09 12.00
CA ASN A 107 -7.75 -2.74 10.61
C ASN A 107 -6.76 -3.74 9.97
N ALA A 108 -5.82 -4.30 10.73
CA ALA A 108 -4.92 -5.33 10.23
C ALA A 108 -5.66 -6.65 9.98
N LYS A 109 -6.57 -7.04 10.86
CA LYS A 109 -7.45 -8.21 10.67
C LYS A 109 -8.30 -8.07 9.41
N LYS A 110 -8.96 -6.90 9.23
CA LYS A 110 -9.77 -6.61 8.04
C LYS A 110 -8.95 -6.77 6.76
N ARG A 111 -7.76 -6.16 6.68
CA ARG A 111 -6.88 -6.27 5.50
C ARG A 111 -6.53 -7.71 5.16
N ILE A 112 -6.15 -8.50 6.17
CA ILE A 112 -5.76 -9.90 5.97
C ILE A 112 -6.96 -10.73 5.49
N ASN A 113 -8.14 -10.53 6.07
CA ASN A 113 -9.36 -11.24 5.66
C ASN A 113 -9.75 -10.89 4.22
N ILE A 114 -9.77 -9.60 3.85
CA ILE A 114 -10.07 -9.19 2.47
C ILE A 114 -9.11 -9.86 1.49
N LEU A 115 -7.81 -9.86 1.78
CA LEU A 115 -6.82 -10.48 0.90
C LEU A 115 -7.01 -12.00 0.79
N LYS A 116 -7.52 -12.67 1.84
CA LYS A 116 -7.83 -14.09 1.84
C LYS A 116 -9.09 -14.39 1.01
N ASP A 117 -10.09 -13.52 1.10
CA ASP A 117 -11.44 -13.77 0.56
C ASP A 117 -11.56 -13.42 -0.93
N THR A 118 -10.69 -12.54 -1.46
CA THR A 118 -10.73 -12.14 -2.86
C THR A 118 -9.36 -12.01 -3.52
N ASN A 119 -9.35 -12.28 -4.83
CA ASN A 119 -8.23 -12.01 -5.73
C ASN A 119 -8.50 -10.81 -6.65
N ASP A 120 -9.71 -10.24 -6.61
CA ASP A 120 -10.10 -9.11 -7.45
C ASP A 120 -9.43 -7.82 -6.98
N GLY A 121 -8.59 -7.25 -7.87
CA GLY A 121 -7.84 -6.01 -7.59
C GLY A 121 -8.75 -4.79 -7.42
N PHE A 122 -9.93 -4.75 -8.06
CA PHE A 122 -10.89 -3.65 -7.91
C PHE A 122 -11.52 -3.67 -6.51
N ILE A 123 -11.97 -4.84 -6.05
CA ILE A 123 -12.51 -5.03 -4.70
C ILE A 123 -11.46 -4.68 -3.65
N ILE A 124 -10.23 -5.15 -3.83
CA ILE A 124 -9.10 -4.85 -2.93
C ILE A 124 -8.82 -3.36 -2.87
N SER A 125 -8.87 -2.67 -4.01
CA SER A 125 -8.63 -1.23 -4.10
C SER A 125 -9.73 -0.43 -3.38
N GLU A 126 -10.99 -0.81 -3.59
CA GLU A 126 -12.15 -0.21 -2.94
C GLU A 126 -12.10 -0.39 -1.41
N GLU A 127 -11.78 -1.60 -0.95
CA GLU A 127 -11.67 -1.88 0.48
C GLU A 127 -10.45 -1.21 1.12
N ASP A 128 -9.31 -1.08 0.40
CA ASP A 128 -8.16 -0.31 0.87
C ASP A 128 -8.51 1.17 1.06
N MET A 129 -9.32 1.74 0.14
CA MET A 129 -9.87 3.09 0.27
C MET A 129 -10.75 3.22 1.52
N LYS A 130 -11.64 2.28 1.77
CA LYS A 130 -12.52 2.29 2.96
C LYS A 130 -11.71 2.21 4.25
N ILE A 131 -10.68 1.36 4.31
CA ILE A 131 -9.83 1.18 5.49
C ILE A 131 -8.96 2.42 5.76
N ARG A 132 -8.40 3.04 4.73
CA ARG A 132 -7.57 4.24 4.85
C ARG A 132 -8.40 5.50 5.10
N GLY A 133 -9.65 5.49 4.63
CA GLY A 133 -10.51 6.66 4.55
C GLY A 133 -10.13 7.58 3.38
N PHE A 134 -11.13 8.20 2.79
CA PHE A 134 -10.95 9.11 1.65
C PHE A 134 -10.01 10.30 1.93
N GLY A 135 -9.87 10.70 3.19
CA GLY A 135 -8.99 11.80 3.59
C GLY A 135 -7.50 11.55 3.34
N ASP A 136 -7.04 10.30 3.37
CA ASP A 136 -5.64 9.95 3.05
C ASP A 136 -5.35 10.02 1.54
N ILE A 137 -6.33 9.64 0.72
CA ILE A 137 -6.20 9.60 -0.75
C ILE A 137 -6.19 11.01 -1.34
N LEU A 138 -7.00 11.89 -0.78
CA LEU A 138 -7.09 13.29 -1.21
C LEU A 138 -5.99 14.18 -0.58
N GLY A 139 -5.04 13.61 0.16
CA GLY A 139 -3.95 14.36 0.81
C GLY A 139 -4.38 15.20 2.02
N PHE A 140 -5.64 15.12 2.44
CA PHE A 140 -6.17 15.95 3.52
C PHE A 140 -5.56 15.67 4.90
N LYS A 141 -5.04 14.46 5.13
CA LYS A 141 -4.31 14.16 6.38
C LYS A 141 -2.95 14.84 6.46
N GLN A 142 -2.29 15.08 5.32
CA GLN A 142 -1.01 15.80 5.31
C GLN A 142 -1.21 17.30 5.62
N SER A 143 -2.40 17.84 5.33
CA SER A 143 -2.76 19.23 5.63
C SER A 143 -3.39 19.43 7.01
N GLY A 144 -3.45 18.42 7.88
CA GLY A 144 -4.04 18.52 9.21
C GLY A 144 -5.57 18.59 9.26
N ILE A 145 -6.25 18.54 8.13
CA ILE A 145 -7.71 18.59 8.03
C ILE A 145 -8.27 17.22 8.38
N LYS A 146 -8.67 17.03 9.64
CA LYS A 146 -9.17 15.72 10.11
C LYS A 146 -10.63 15.43 9.74
N ASN A 147 -11.47 16.43 9.58
CA ASN A 147 -12.89 16.25 9.29
C ASN A 147 -13.45 17.41 8.47
N PHE A 148 -14.31 17.13 7.50
CA PHE A 148 -15.20 18.15 6.95
C PHE A 148 -16.28 18.50 7.98
N LYS A 149 -16.67 19.78 8.05
CA LYS A 149 -17.66 20.22 9.05
C LYS A 149 -19.10 19.74 8.75
N LEU A 150 -19.42 19.59 7.47
CA LEU A 150 -20.80 19.34 7.04
C LEU A 150 -21.01 18.01 6.32
N ALA A 151 -19.96 17.36 5.85
CA ALA A 151 -20.07 16.16 5.06
C ALA A 151 -18.96 15.16 5.38
N ASP A 152 -19.29 13.88 5.38
CA ASP A 152 -18.36 12.78 5.48
C ASP A 152 -18.09 12.23 4.07
N PRO A 153 -16.83 12.15 3.61
CA PRO A 153 -16.51 11.67 2.26
C PRO A 153 -16.97 10.24 1.98
N ILE A 154 -17.19 9.42 3.01
CA ILE A 154 -17.63 8.04 2.88
C ILE A 154 -19.14 7.97 2.76
N HIS A 155 -19.86 8.73 3.60
CA HIS A 155 -21.31 8.65 3.71
C HIS A 155 -22.04 9.65 2.80
N ASN A 156 -21.36 10.68 2.33
CA ASN A 156 -21.94 11.77 1.54
C ASN A 156 -21.21 11.96 0.20
N VAL A 157 -20.90 10.88 -0.52
CA VAL A 157 -20.22 10.94 -1.84
C VAL A 157 -20.97 11.78 -2.84
N ASP A 158 -22.30 11.72 -2.82
CA ASP A 158 -23.21 12.50 -3.64
C ASP A 158 -23.04 14.01 -3.45
N LEU A 159 -22.82 14.47 -2.21
CA LEU A 159 -22.56 15.89 -1.92
C LEU A 159 -21.19 16.34 -2.47
N PHE A 160 -20.19 15.48 -2.44
CA PHE A 160 -18.87 15.80 -3.03
C PHE A 160 -18.96 15.88 -4.55
N LEU A 161 -19.68 14.98 -5.21
CA LEU A 161 -19.93 15.03 -6.64
C LEU A 161 -20.71 16.27 -7.06
N LEU A 162 -21.73 16.65 -6.25
CA LEU A 162 -22.47 17.88 -6.47
C LEU A 162 -21.57 19.12 -6.32
N ALA A 163 -20.74 19.16 -5.28
CA ALA A 163 -19.80 20.25 -5.05
C ALA A 163 -18.80 20.39 -6.20
N GLU A 164 -18.25 19.27 -6.70
CA GLU A 164 -17.36 19.28 -7.88
C GLU A 164 -18.05 19.84 -9.11
N LYS A 165 -19.28 19.41 -9.39
CA LYS A 165 -20.09 19.90 -10.52
C LYS A 165 -20.34 21.41 -10.42
N GLU A 166 -20.69 21.91 -9.24
CA GLU A 166 -20.91 23.32 -9.02
C GLU A 166 -19.62 24.13 -9.12
N MET A 167 -18.51 23.64 -8.61
CA MET A 167 -17.20 24.30 -8.80
C MET A 167 -16.82 24.42 -10.28
N ARG A 168 -16.97 23.34 -11.05
CA ARG A 168 -16.73 23.38 -12.51
C ARG A 168 -17.66 24.38 -13.22
N ARG A 169 -18.93 24.46 -12.80
CA ARG A 169 -19.89 25.43 -13.34
C ARG A 169 -19.42 26.88 -13.10
N ILE A 170 -18.98 27.18 -11.88
CA ILE A 170 -18.46 28.50 -11.48
C ILE A 170 -17.22 28.86 -12.30
N GLU A 171 -16.29 27.93 -12.46
CA GLU A 171 -15.06 28.11 -13.25
C GLU A 171 -15.39 28.41 -14.72
N ILE A 172 -16.28 27.63 -15.36
CA ILE A 172 -16.65 27.80 -16.77
C ILE A 172 -17.43 29.10 -17.01
N SER A 173 -18.32 29.48 -16.09
CA SER A 173 -19.14 30.69 -16.20
C SER A 173 -18.39 31.96 -15.87
N ASN A 174 -17.14 31.87 -15.43
CA ASN A 174 -16.32 33.01 -14.97
C ASN A 174 -17.07 33.88 -13.92
N GLU A 175 -17.86 33.20 -13.06
CA GLU A 175 -18.73 33.84 -12.09
C GLU A 175 -17.89 34.55 -11.01
N ASP A 176 -18.36 35.72 -10.55
CA ASP A 176 -17.64 36.47 -9.53
C ASP A 176 -17.63 35.69 -8.16
N ILE A 177 -16.47 35.16 -7.82
CA ILE A 177 -16.24 34.40 -6.60
C ILE A 177 -16.41 35.28 -5.34
N SER A 178 -16.40 36.62 -5.50
CA SER A 178 -16.52 37.54 -4.36
C SER A 178 -17.81 37.36 -3.57
N LYS A 179 -18.91 36.93 -4.21
CA LYS A 179 -20.19 36.62 -3.54
C LYS A 179 -20.11 35.45 -2.57
N TYR A 180 -19.12 34.55 -2.72
CA TYR A 180 -18.90 33.42 -1.83
C TYR A 180 -17.93 33.70 -0.69
N LYS A 181 -17.30 34.91 -0.64
CA LYS A 181 -16.35 35.30 0.40
C LYS A 181 -16.88 35.06 1.83
N PRO A 182 -18.16 35.38 2.18
CA PRO A 182 -18.67 35.11 3.51
C PRO A 182 -18.67 33.62 3.88
N LEU A 183 -19.00 32.76 2.89
CA LEU A 183 -19.02 31.32 3.05
C LEU A 183 -17.58 30.78 3.20
N ILE A 184 -16.65 31.23 2.36
CA ILE A 184 -15.24 30.85 2.43
C ILE A 184 -14.68 31.25 3.80
N LYS A 185 -14.91 32.48 4.27
CA LYS A 185 -14.45 32.95 5.58
C LYS A 185 -15.03 32.12 6.74
N LEU A 186 -16.30 31.69 6.64
CA LEU A 186 -16.92 30.84 7.66
C LEU A 186 -16.26 29.47 7.81
N TYR A 187 -15.70 28.95 6.71
CA TYR A 187 -15.11 27.59 6.65
C TYR A 187 -13.60 27.60 6.50
N ASP A 188 -12.97 28.75 6.26
CA ASP A 188 -11.52 28.89 6.19
C ASP A 188 -10.93 28.61 7.59
N ARG A 189 -9.98 27.68 7.65
CA ARG A 189 -9.33 27.26 8.89
C ARG A 189 -8.00 27.98 9.14
N ALA A 190 -7.55 28.80 8.22
CA ALA A 190 -6.31 29.53 8.39
C ALA A 190 -6.34 30.43 9.63
N ASP A 191 -7.52 30.97 9.98
CA ASP A 191 -7.71 31.82 11.16
C ASP A 191 -7.70 31.02 12.49
N ILE A 192 -7.98 29.71 12.46
CA ILE A 192 -8.04 28.87 13.68
C ILE A 192 -6.63 28.40 14.10
N ILE A 193 -5.68 28.35 13.17
CA ILE A 193 -4.30 27.91 13.46
C ILE A 193 -3.54 29.01 14.21
N ASN A 194 -3.88 30.28 14.02
CA ASN A 194 -3.26 31.41 14.69
C ASN A 194 -3.71 31.60 16.14
N ASP A 195 -4.82 30.99 16.58
CA ASP A 195 -5.33 31.07 17.96
C ASP A 195 -4.83 29.93 18.86
N ILE A 196 -3.99 29.01 18.34
CA ILE A 196 -3.47 27.83 19.08
C ILE A 196 -1.93 27.85 19.17
N ALA A 197 -1.28 28.91 18.70
CA ALA A 197 0.18 29.08 18.76
C ALA A 197 0.63 29.89 19.99
#